data_4bad4eef08b0c424d43681777d0692d9
#
_entry.id   4bad4eef08b0c424d43681777d0692d9
#
_cell.length_a   1.000
_cell.length_b   1.000
_cell.length_c   1.000
_cell.angle_alpha   90.00
_cell.angle_beta   90.00
_cell.angle_gamma   90.00
#
_symmetry.space_group_name_H-M   'P 1'
#
loop_
_entity.id
_entity.type
_entity.pdbx_description
1 polymer ?
#
loop_
_entity_poly.entity_id
_entity_poly.type
_entity_poly.pdbx_seq_one_letter_code
_entity_poly.pdbx_strand_id
1 'polypeptide(L)'
;MKTLTIIKPDDWHLHLREGLVLKNIIHFTSKCFGRAIVMPNTKTPITSVERAISYKKSIVEALPESSKFEPLMTMYLTDETDKTELINGFKNNIFFAAKLYPANATTNSSHGVRKIENLYKILSLIHI
;
A
#
# COMPACT_ATOMS: atom_id res chain seq x y z
N MET A 1 23.40 -4.94 -31.32
CA MET A 1 22.14 -4.56 -30.62
C MET A 1 22.30 -3.16 -30.04
N LYS A 2 21.30 -2.30 -30.15
CA LYS A 2 21.30 -1.01 -29.42
C LYS A 2 20.86 -1.28 -27.98
N THR A 3 21.65 -0.84 -27.00
CA THR A 3 21.35 -0.98 -25.56
C THR A 3 20.86 0.33 -25.02
N LEU A 4 19.79 0.30 -24.21
CA LEU A 4 19.27 1.44 -23.47
C LEU A 4 19.46 1.19 -21.98
N THR A 5 20.10 2.09 -21.27
CA THR A 5 20.25 2.05 -19.81
C THR A 5 19.31 3.07 -19.19
N ILE A 6 18.46 2.65 -18.25
CA ILE A 6 17.52 3.48 -17.51
C ILE A 6 17.64 3.26 -16.01
N ILE A 7 17.21 4.22 -15.21
CA ILE A 7 17.00 4.02 -13.77
C ILE A 7 15.88 2.99 -13.60
N LYS A 8 16.03 2.07 -12.63
CA LYS A 8 14.99 1.10 -12.33
C LYS A 8 13.71 1.83 -11.90
N PRO A 9 12.57 1.64 -12.60
CA PRO A 9 11.36 2.42 -12.35
C PRO A 9 10.68 2.05 -11.04
N ASP A 10 9.77 2.90 -10.58
CA ASP A 10 8.85 2.65 -9.47
C ASP A 10 7.44 2.35 -10.01
N ASP A 11 6.67 1.54 -9.26
CA ASP A 11 5.25 1.30 -9.52
C ASP A 11 4.40 2.05 -8.48
N TRP A 12 3.59 2.99 -8.93
CA TRP A 12 2.78 3.82 -8.03
C TRP A 12 1.39 3.27 -7.73
N HIS A 13 1.06 2.03 -8.16
CA HIS A 13 -0.26 1.43 -7.93
C HIS A 13 -0.24 -0.10 -8.03
N LEU A 14 0.36 -0.75 -7.05
CA LEU A 14 0.57 -2.20 -7.07
C LEU A 14 -0.40 -2.97 -6.17
N HIS A 15 -1.08 -3.97 -6.71
CA HIS A 15 -1.90 -4.93 -5.96
C HIS A 15 -1.18 -6.28 -5.82
N LEU A 16 -0.63 -6.57 -4.65
CA LEU A 16 0.09 -7.82 -4.38
C LEU A 16 -0.79 -8.95 -3.83
N ARG A 17 -1.96 -8.62 -3.28
CA ARG A 17 -2.83 -9.59 -2.60
C ARG A 17 -2.13 -10.23 -1.39
N GLU A 18 -2.55 -11.44 -0.99
CA GLU A 18 -2.07 -12.13 0.22
C GLU A 18 -1.83 -13.61 -0.06
N GLY A 19 -1.16 -14.31 0.87
CA GLY A 19 -0.97 -15.75 0.85
C GLY A 19 -0.27 -16.28 -0.41
N LEU A 20 -0.82 -17.32 -1.01
CA LEU A 20 -0.23 -17.96 -2.20
C LEU A 20 -0.19 -17.03 -3.42
N VAL A 21 -1.17 -16.14 -3.57
CA VAL A 21 -1.18 -15.18 -4.68
C VAL A 21 0.01 -14.25 -4.57
N LEU A 22 0.27 -13.67 -3.39
CA LEU A 22 1.44 -12.84 -3.13
C LEU A 22 2.73 -13.57 -3.50
N LYS A 23 2.92 -14.80 -2.99
CA LYS A 23 4.13 -15.60 -3.25
C LYS A 23 4.38 -15.85 -4.73
N ASN A 24 3.31 -16.04 -5.49
CA ASN A 24 3.40 -16.36 -6.92
C ASN A 24 3.63 -15.13 -7.81
N ILE A 25 3.26 -13.92 -7.37
CA ILE A 25 3.34 -12.73 -8.23
C ILE A 25 4.48 -11.77 -7.87
N ILE A 26 4.95 -11.76 -6.62
CA ILE A 26 5.91 -10.76 -6.13
C ILE A 26 7.22 -10.72 -6.94
N HIS A 27 7.69 -11.88 -7.40
CA HIS A 27 8.94 -11.97 -8.15
C HIS A 27 8.87 -11.28 -9.53
N PHE A 28 7.70 -11.21 -10.17
CA PHE A 28 7.54 -10.48 -11.43
C PHE A 28 7.73 -8.98 -11.20
N THR A 29 7.06 -8.43 -10.18
CA THR A 29 7.18 -7.02 -9.82
C THR A 29 8.60 -6.65 -9.39
N SER A 30 9.21 -7.42 -8.48
CA SER A 30 10.54 -7.13 -7.94
C SER A 30 11.67 -7.18 -8.97
N LYS A 31 11.49 -7.90 -10.07
CA LYS A 31 12.40 -7.86 -11.22
C LYS A 31 12.35 -6.53 -11.96
N CYS A 32 11.15 -5.99 -12.16
CA CYS A 32 10.91 -4.82 -13.01
C CYS A 32 11.06 -3.49 -12.25
N PHE A 33 10.60 -3.43 -10.99
CA PHE A 33 10.49 -2.20 -10.22
C PHE A 33 11.44 -2.16 -9.03
N GLY A 34 11.96 -0.97 -8.69
CA GLY A 34 12.77 -0.73 -7.50
C GLY A 34 11.91 -0.60 -6.25
N ARG A 35 10.82 0.16 -6.36
CA ARG A 35 9.85 0.40 -5.29
C ARG A 35 8.44 0.31 -5.84
N ALA A 36 7.46 0.11 -4.95
CA ALA A 36 6.07 0.27 -5.33
C ALA A 36 5.19 0.76 -4.18
N ILE A 37 4.21 1.59 -4.52
CA ILE A 37 3.10 1.94 -3.62
C ILE A 37 2.14 0.75 -3.60
N VAL A 38 2.13 0.03 -2.48
CA VAL A 38 1.31 -1.19 -2.30
C VAL A 38 -0.09 -0.81 -1.88
N MET A 39 -1.08 -1.21 -2.67
CA MET A 39 -2.50 -0.92 -2.41
C MET A 39 -3.01 -1.68 -1.18
N PRO A 40 -3.78 -0.99 -0.31
CA PRO A 40 -4.14 -1.49 1.00
C PRO A 40 -5.43 -2.32 1.03
N ASN A 41 -6.07 -2.56 -0.13
CA ASN A 41 -7.34 -3.29 -0.25
C ASN A 41 -7.14 -4.81 -0.30
N THR A 42 -6.51 -5.35 0.72
CA THR A 42 -6.40 -6.77 1.02
C THR A 42 -7.76 -7.32 1.48
N LYS A 43 -7.90 -8.62 1.69
CA LYS A 43 -9.14 -9.22 2.19
C LYS A 43 -9.62 -8.56 3.49
N THR A 44 -8.68 -8.28 4.39
CA THR A 44 -8.90 -7.40 5.54
C THR A 44 -8.10 -6.12 5.30
N PRO A 45 -8.74 -4.96 5.10
CA PRO A 45 -8.05 -3.71 4.71
C PRO A 45 -6.96 -3.28 5.69
N ILE A 46 -5.94 -2.61 5.18
CA ILE A 46 -4.81 -2.09 5.98
C ILE A 46 -5.20 -0.74 6.59
N THR A 47 -5.82 -0.78 7.76
CA THR A 47 -6.36 0.40 8.46
C THR A 47 -5.55 0.83 9.67
N SER A 48 -4.50 0.08 10.04
CA SER A 48 -3.65 0.37 11.19
C SER A 48 -2.17 0.17 10.89
N VAL A 49 -1.32 0.77 11.71
CA VAL A 49 0.14 0.62 11.69
C VAL A 49 0.55 -0.84 11.85
N GLU A 50 -0.05 -1.54 12.82
CA GLU A 50 0.23 -2.96 13.07
C GLU A 50 -0.02 -3.82 11.84
N ARG A 51 -1.17 -3.62 11.18
CA ARG A 51 -1.51 -4.36 9.95
C ARG A 51 -0.57 -4.05 8.79
N ALA A 52 -0.14 -2.80 8.67
CA ALA A 52 0.82 -2.39 7.64
C ALA A 52 2.17 -3.09 7.86
N ILE A 53 2.66 -3.14 9.11
CA ILE A 53 3.91 -3.83 9.47
C ILE A 53 3.80 -5.33 9.18
N SER A 54 2.70 -5.97 9.60
CA SER A 54 2.46 -7.39 9.35
C SER A 54 2.41 -7.72 7.85
N TYR A 55 1.71 -6.89 7.07
CA TYR A 55 1.62 -7.11 5.63
C TYR A 55 2.95 -6.83 4.92
N LYS A 56 3.69 -5.77 5.30
CA LYS A 56 5.04 -5.51 4.80
C LYS A 56 5.97 -6.68 5.07
N LYS A 57 5.92 -7.26 6.28
CA LYS A 57 6.69 -8.44 6.64
C LYS A 57 6.38 -9.61 5.70
N SER A 58 5.10 -9.91 5.46
CA SER A 58 4.69 -10.99 4.54
C SER A 58 5.19 -10.76 3.10
N ILE A 59 5.22 -9.50 2.65
CA ILE A 59 5.76 -9.14 1.33
C ILE A 59 7.27 -9.40 1.28
N VAL A 60 8.00 -8.92 2.28
CA VAL A 60 9.46 -9.07 2.35
C VAL A 60 9.88 -10.53 2.44
N GLU A 61 9.18 -11.34 3.24
CA GLU A 61 9.42 -12.79 3.36
C GLU A 61 9.14 -13.56 2.06
N ALA A 62 8.29 -13.03 1.19
CA ALA A 62 7.99 -13.63 -0.11
C ALA A 62 8.94 -13.19 -1.23
N LEU A 63 9.79 -12.19 -1.00
CA LEU A 63 10.78 -11.74 -1.98
C LEU A 63 11.92 -12.75 -2.15
N PRO A 64 12.52 -12.85 -3.34
CA PRO A 64 13.81 -13.52 -3.51
C PRO A 64 14.89 -12.89 -2.62
N GLU A 65 15.79 -13.67 -2.04
CA GLU A 65 16.87 -13.19 -1.15
C GLU A 65 17.73 -12.06 -1.74
N SER A 66 17.98 -12.12 -3.04
CA SER A 66 18.77 -11.09 -3.75
C SER A 66 17.96 -9.82 -4.10
N SER A 67 16.67 -9.77 -3.80
CA SER A 67 15.81 -8.67 -4.19
C SER A 67 16.08 -7.43 -3.34
N LYS A 68 16.23 -6.28 -4.01
CA LYS A 68 16.30 -4.95 -3.39
C LYS A 68 14.98 -4.17 -3.53
N PHE A 69 13.90 -4.86 -3.85
CA PHE A 69 12.59 -4.25 -4.00
C PHE A 69 12.08 -3.72 -2.65
N GLU A 70 11.58 -2.49 -2.65
CA GLU A 70 11.05 -1.83 -1.46
C GLU A 70 9.54 -1.62 -1.57
N PRO A 71 8.72 -2.32 -0.74
CA PRO A 71 7.29 -2.05 -0.65
C PRO A 71 7.01 -0.82 0.20
N LEU A 72 6.35 0.18 -0.38
CA LEU A 72 5.88 1.39 0.28
C LEU A 72 4.42 1.20 0.68
N MET A 73 4.16 1.13 1.99
CA MET A 73 2.84 0.78 2.50
C MET A 73 1.86 1.94 2.46
N THR A 74 0.60 1.62 2.26
CA THR A 74 -0.50 2.59 2.13
C THR A 74 -1.57 2.31 3.18
N MET A 75 -2.09 3.37 3.80
CA MET A 75 -3.25 3.27 4.68
C MET A 75 -4.56 3.24 3.89
N TYR A 76 -5.46 2.33 4.21
CA TYR A 76 -6.83 2.28 3.70
C TYR A 76 -7.71 3.25 4.48
N LEU A 77 -8.30 4.25 3.81
CA LEU A 77 -9.20 5.20 4.43
C LEU A 77 -10.64 4.65 4.48
N THR A 78 -11.24 4.78 5.65
CA THR A 78 -12.67 4.46 5.93
C THR A 78 -13.34 5.67 6.53
N ASP A 79 -14.67 5.66 6.63
CA ASP A 79 -15.43 6.72 7.34
C ASP A 79 -15.01 6.89 8.82
N GLU A 80 -14.36 5.87 9.40
CA GLU A 80 -13.92 5.80 10.80
C GLU A 80 -12.39 5.81 10.95
N THR A 81 -11.66 6.29 9.93
CA THR A 81 -10.20 6.34 9.96
C THR A 81 -9.69 7.06 11.20
N ASP A 82 -8.86 6.37 12.01
CA ASP A 82 -8.23 6.97 13.18
C ASP A 82 -7.10 7.91 12.77
N LYS A 83 -7.24 9.18 13.15
CA LYS A 83 -6.23 10.22 12.96
C LYS A 83 -4.90 9.88 13.59
N THR A 84 -4.92 9.23 14.76
CA THR A 84 -3.69 8.88 15.50
C THR A 84 -2.90 7.80 14.76
N GLU A 85 -3.58 6.78 14.24
CA GLU A 85 -2.98 5.74 13.40
C GLU A 85 -2.31 6.33 12.16
N LEU A 86 -3.01 7.26 11.48
CA LEU A 86 -2.47 7.93 10.30
C LEU A 86 -1.19 8.70 10.63
N ILE A 87 -1.23 9.58 11.64
CA ILE A 87 -0.09 10.41 12.05
C ILE A 87 1.09 9.54 12.48
N ASN A 88 0.84 8.51 13.32
CA ASN A 88 1.88 7.63 13.81
C ASN A 88 2.52 6.84 12.66
N GLY A 89 1.71 6.36 11.73
CA GLY A 89 2.20 5.63 10.56
C GLY A 89 3.12 6.47 9.67
N PHE A 90 2.76 7.73 9.40
CA PHE A 90 3.61 8.63 8.62
C PHE A 90 4.86 9.05 9.39
N LYS A 91 4.75 9.44 10.66
CA LYS A 91 5.91 9.85 11.50
C LYS A 91 6.97 8.75 11.65
N ASN A 92 6.54 7.49 11.68
CA ASN A 92 7.43 6.34 11.81
C ASN A 92 7.82 5.70 10.48
N ASN A 93 7.53 6.35 9.35
CA ASN A 93 7.84 5.85 8.00
C ASN A 93 7.22 4.46 7.71
N ILE A 94 6.07 4.16 8.30
CA ILE A 94 5.29 2.95 8.00
C ILE A 94 4.40 3.20 6.79
N PHE A 95 3.63 4.31 6.79
CA PHE A 95 2.83 4.71 5.65
C PHE A 95 3.54 5.75 4.80
N PHE A 96 3.47 5.57 3.48
CA PHE A 96 3.97 6.49 2.46
C PHE A 96 2.82 7.15 1.68
N ALA A 97 1.63 6.58 1.76
CA ALA A 97 0.43 7.09 1.13
C ALA A 97 -0.82 6.71 1.93
N ALA A 98 -1.93 7.35 1.62
CA ALA A 98 -3.26 6.96 2.04
C ALA A 98 -4.14 6.78 0.81
N LYS A 99 -4.98 5.74 0.80
CA LYS A 99 -5.84 5.41 -0.33
C LYS A 99 -7.30 5.54 0.04
N LEU A 100 -8.00 6.39 -0.67
CA LEU A 100 -9.45 6.52 -0.61
C LEU A 100 -10.09 5.63 -1.67
N TYR A 101 -10.98 4.76 -1.23
CA TYR A 101 -11.91 4.02 -2.09
C TYR A 101 -13.33 4.46 -1.76
N PRO A 102 -14.16 4.85 -2.74
CA PRO A 102 -15.60 4.92 -2.50
C PRO A 102 -16.12 3.53 -2.15
N ALA A 103 -17.04 3.45 -1.19
CA ALA A 103 -17.57 2.17 -0.74
C ALA A 103 -18.20 1.40 -1.92
N ASN A 104 -17.86 0.11 -2.03
CA ASN A 104 -18.32 -0.81 -3.07
C ASN A 104 -17.96 -0.44 -4.53
N ALA A 105 -17.03 0.49 -4.75
CA ALA A 105 -16.65 0.91 -6.11
C ALA A 105 -15.69 -0.05 -6.82
N THR A 106 -14.98 -0.90 -6.09
CA THR A 106 -13.99 -1.83 -6.64
C THR A 106 -13.79 -3.06 -5.74
N THR A 107 -12.89 -3.96 -6.12
CA THR A 107 -12.56 -5.17 -5.34
C THR A 107 -12.09 -4.80 -3.93
N ASN A 108 -12.64 -5.48 -2.91
CA ASN A 108 -12.36 -5.27 -1.49
C ASN A 108 -12.55 -3.81 -1.03
N SER A 109 -13.56 -3.11 -1.54
CA SER A 109 -13.88 -1.73 -1.17
C SER A 109 -15.16 -1.56 -0.35
N SER A 110 -15.73 -2.64 0.19
CA SER A 110 -16.94 -2.59 1.03
C SER A 110 -16.77 -1.72 2.29
N HIS A 111 -15.54 -1.63 2.82
CA HIS A 111 -15.17 -0.77 3.94
C HIS A 111 -14.75 0.65 3.52
N GLY A 112 -14.88 0.99 2.24
CA GLY A 112 -14.52 2.30 1.71
C GLY A 112 -15.39 3.43 2.23
N VAL A 113 -15.07 4.63 1.79
CA VAL A 113 -15.70 5.89 2.23
C VAL A 113 -17.07 6.02 1.61
N ARG A 114 -18.08 6.28 2.44
CA ARG A 114 -19.46 6.54 2.02
C ARG A 114 -19.74 8.04 1.90
N LYS A 115 -19.15 8.84 2.81
CA LYS A 115 -19.29 10.29 2.85
C LYS A 115 -17.93 10.95 2.97
N ILE A 116 -17.55 11.72 1.97
CA ILE A 116 -16.23 12.38 1.94
C ILE A 116 -16.06 13.38 3.09
N GLU A 117 -17.17 13.94 3.59
CA GLU A 117 -17.17 14.88 4.70
C GLU A 117 -16.58 14.28 5.98
N ASN A 118 -16.74 12.97 6.19
CA ASN A 118 -16.16 12.25 7.33
C ASN A 118 -14.61 12.30 7.32
N LEU A 119 -14.03 12.51 6.14
CA LEU A 119 -12.58 12.52 5.96
C LEU A 119 -11.96 13.92 5.92
N TYR A 120 -12.69 15.01 5.97
CA TYR A 120 -12.11 16.36 5.83
C TYR A 120 -10.95 16.62 6.81
N LYS A 121 -11.08 16.17 8.07
CA LYS A 121 -10.01 16.27 9.07
C LYS A 121 -8.79 15.37 8.76
N ILE A 122 -9.02 14.25 8.13
CA ILE A 122 -7.97 13.31 7.72
C ILE A 122 -7.26 13.84 6.49
N LEU A 123 -8.02 14.28 5.49
CA LEU A 123 -7.47 14.83 4.24
C LEU A 123 -6.63 16.07 4.49
N SER A 124 -7.01 16.92 5.47
CA SER A 124 -6.21 18.09 5.85
C SER A 124 -4.82 17.74 6.42
N LEU A 125 -4.62 16.51 6.93
CA LEU A 125 -3.33 16.04 7.44
C LEU A 125 -2.44 15.45 6.35
N ILE A 126 -3.04 14.96 5.28
CA ILE A 126 -2.33 14.30 4.17
C ILE A 126 -1.85 15.34 3.16
N HIS A 127 -2.47 16.50 3.14
CA HIS A 127 -2.41 17.51 2.09
C HIS A 127 -1.33 18.56 2.30
N ILE A 128 -0.31 18.27 2.99
CA ILE A 128 0.73 19.25 3.29
C ILE A 128 1.92 19.08 2.39
#